data_8bc425a60131e4654dc9ab58fdcc91a7
#
_entry.id   8bc425a60131e4654dc9ab58fdcc91a7
#
_cell.length_a   1.000
_cell.length_b   1.000
_cell.length_c   1.000
_cell.angle_alpha   90.00
_cell.angle_beta   90.00
_cell.angle_gamma   90.00
#
_symmetry.space_group_name_H-M   'P 1'
#
loop_
_entity.id
_entity.type
_entity.pdbx_description
1 polymer ?
#
loop_
_entity_poly.entity_id
_entity_poly.type
_entity_poly.pdbx_seq_one_letter_code
_entity_poly.pdbx_strand_id
1 'polypeptide(L)'
;MLELEIFTIEGAEKRILVSELFSSLSGAERLKSLEKHHYIIHLIIKHNLVTNTLNRFVNISSERLKDVLGRNYSAIVKNLLSTKLLVINDKYSPGSFSKSYMLAEKIRDTKIIRLTLRSSHMIKKLTKEQELIQSEINNDELLSKIDRHTKNLFLFDEAVHFLPPRDEVFHSEINKGFKIRFVSHKDNPNKLFRYEEFRRGLLDLNNLSPGKINLSLSVFYRPVISDAGRVYHMATSIPKRIRAGLRTKKMELIYEVDMASAQPSILILEWLKHLKEKNLINENKEAEKCLKLLIEGGIYNYVKDNSAHFGDLEYSDLKKAILTVLNSKDYPSIERDELIKLFPGFMSWIRKTKVTKGYKEISHIGQSAEAKIFIGTYRELDPNIFALPIHDCILTTKEHLEPVKSMLISKTKELYSNDLIRQVDLSNLFRTELVSLDNNEISNKNWVKYIMEEGEDRNNYIEEYGIDYPYEPLQDILK
;
A
#
# COMPACT_ATOMS: atom_id res chain seq x y z
N MET A 1 14.68 -28.42 6.57
CA MET A 1 13.38 -28.72 5.93
C MET A 1 12.63 -27.40 5.80
N LEU A 2 12.12 -27.06 4.62
CA LEU A 2 11.37 -25.83 4.39
C LEU A 2 10.05 -25.89 5.18
N GLU A 3 9.84 -24.97 6.11
CA GLU A 3 8.55 -24.83 6.79
C GLU A 3 7.67 -23.87 5.99
N LEU A 4 6.56 -24.37 5.48
CA LEU A 4 5.57 -23.58 4.79
C LEU A 4 4.38 -23.33 5.71
N GLU A 5 4.07 -22.06 5.93
CA GLU A 5 2.91 -21.63 6.71
C GLU A 5 1.84 -21.02 5.83
N ILE A 6 0.59 -21.32 6.13
CA ILE A 6 -0.60 -20.71 5.53
C ILE A 6 -1.51 -20.13 6.61
N PHE A 7 -2.34 -19.18 6.24
CA PHE A 7 -3.35 -18.61 7.15
C PHE A 7 -4.57 -19.52 7.26
N THR A 8 -5.13 -19.62 8.45
CA THR A 8 -6.41 -20.23 8.71
C THR A 8 -7.11 -19.54 9.87
N ILE A 9 -8.28 -19.99 10.25
CA ILE A 9 -9.03 -19.49 11.40
C ILE A 9 -9.05 -20.52 12.52
N GLU A 10 -9.02 -20.04 13.75
CA GLU A 10 -9.08 -20.88 14.93
C GLU A 10 -10.36 -21.73 14.93
N GLY A 11 -10.23 -23.00 15.24
CA GLY A 11 -11.36 -23.94 15.25
C GLY A 11 -11.87 -24.41 13.88
N ALA A 12 -11.30 -23.94 12.76
CA ALA A 12 -11.70 -24.43 11.43
C ALA A 12 -11.48 -25.93 11.27
N GLU A 13 -10.38 -26.46 11.77
CA GLU A 13 -10.05 -27.89 11.72
C GLU A 13 -11.16 -28.74 12.30
N LYS A 14 -11.64 -28.42 13.49
CA LYS A 14 -12.72 -29.17 14.15
C LYS A 14 -13.98 -29.22 13.28
N ARG A 15 -14.34 -28.11 12.63
CA ARG A 15 -15.51 -28.03 11.75
C ARG A 15 -15.33 -28.83 10.46
N ILE A 16 -14.16 -28.82 9.88
CA ILE A 16 -13.79 -29.54 8.65
C ILE A 16 -13.87 -31.05 8.92
N LEU A 17 -13.32 -31.51 10.03
CA LEU A 17 -13.20 -32.92 10.37
C LEU A 17 -14.55 -33.62 10.73
N VAL A 18 -15.57 -32.86 11.08
CA VAL A 18 -16.92 -33.42 11.39
C VAL A 18 -17.64 -33.92 10.14
N SER A 19 -17.19 -33.56 8.94
CA SER A 19 -17.89 -33.95 7.72
C SER A 19 -17.61 -35.41 7.36
N GLU A 20 -18.61 -36.03 6.71
CA GLU A 20 -18.54 -37.41 6.19
C GLU A 20 -17.34 -37.64 5.25
N LEU A 21 -16.86 -36.59 4.59
CA LEU A 21 -15.67 -36.67 3.73
C LEU A 21 -14.42 -37.18 4.45
N PHE A 22 -14.34 -36.96 5.76
CA PHE A 22 -13.18 -37.37 6.58
C PHE A 22 -13.34 -38.71 7.29
N SER A 23 -14.54 -39.29 7.31
CA SER A 23 -14.84 -40.56 8.01
C SER A 23 -14.09 -41.76 7.41
N SER A 24 -13.86 -41.74 6.10
CA SER A 24 -13.21 -42.83 5.36
C SER A 24 -11.68 -42.57 5.13
N LEU A 25 -11.16 -41.38 5.49
CA LEU A 25 -9.78 -41.05 5.26
C LEU A 25 -8.88 -41.39 6.46
N SER A 26 -7.72 -41.96 6.20
CA SER A 26 -6.73 -42.30 7.21
C SER A 26 -5.42 -41.53 7.07
N GLY A 27 -4.72 -41.32 8.18
CA GLY A 27 -3.34 -40.87 8.23
C GLY A 27 -2.97 -39.73 7.26
N ALA A 28 -2.08 -39.99 6.33
CA ALA A 28 -1.56 -39.01 5.38
C ALA A 28 -2.62 -38.43 4.42
N GLU A 29 -3.64 -39.21 4.04
CA GLU A 29 -4.70 -38.72 3.16
C GLU A 29 -5.63 -37.74 3.91
N ARG A 30 -5.93 -38.01 5.16
CA ARG A 30 -6.66 -37.11 6.03
C ARG A 30 -5.95 -35.77 6.22
N LEU A 31 -4.64 -35.82 6.52
CA LEU A 31 -3.83 -34.61 6.65
C LEU A 31 -3.80 -33.80 5.36
N LYS A 32 -3.52 -34.46 4.22
CA LYS A 32 -3.51 -33.83 2.90
C LYS A 32 -4.85 -33.19 2.56
N SER A 33 -5.95 -33.88 2.85
CA SER A 33 -7.30 -33.34 2.61
C SER A 33 -7.58 -32.13 3.50
N LEU A 34 -7.21 -32.19 4.77
CA LEU A 34 -7.38 -31.10 5.73
C LEU A 34 -6.62 -29.84 5.27
N GLU A 35 -5.36 -29.98 4.90
CA GLU A 35 -4.55 -28.85 4.43
C GLU A 35 -5.08 -28.23 3.13
N LYS A 36 -5.68 -29.02 2.25
CA LYS A 36 -6.37 -28.51 1.06
C LYS A 36 -7.57 -27.62 1.41
N HIS A 37 -8.33 -27.96 2.45
CA HIS A 37 -9.42 -27.11 2.94
C HIS A 37 -8.89 -25.80 3.51
N HIS A 38 -7.86 -25.88 4.34
CA HIS A 38 -7.20 -24.70 4.90
C HIS A 38 -6.60 -23.80 3.82
N TYR A 39 -6.13 -24.35 2.69
CA TYR A 39 -5.60 -23.56 1.60
C TYR A 39 -6.67 -22.67 0.94
N ILE A 40 -7.91 -23.11 0.79
CA ILE A 40 -9.00 -22.24 0.30
C ILE A 40 -9.26 -21.09 1.28
N ILE A 41 -9.30 -21.39 2.57
CA ILE A 41 -9.44 -20.37 3.62
C ILE A 41 -8.26 -19.38 3.55
N HIS A 42 -7.03 -19.88 3.37
CA HIS A 42 -5.83 -19.06 3.19
C HIS A 42 -5.97 -18.08 2.02
N LEU A 43 -6.43 -18.53 0.86
CA LEU A 43 -6.59 -17.67 -0.30
C LEU A 43 -7.54 -16.50 -0.03
N ILE A 44 -8.62 -16.72 0.70
CA ILE A 44 -9.58 -15.69 1.05
C ILE A 44 -8.98 -14.71 2.07
N ILE A 45 -8.36 -15.23 3.13
CA ILE A 45 -7.69 -14.41 4.14
C ILE A 45 -6.59 -13.58 3.50
N LYS A 46 -5.72 -14.22 2.70
CA LYS A 46 -4.63 -13.57 1.99
C LYS A 46 -5.13 -12.39 1.16
N HIS A 47 -6.15 -12.59 0.34
CA HIS A 47 -6.71 -11.52 -0.48
C HIS A 47 -7.26 -10.38 0.36
N ASN A 48 -8.01 -10.70 1.41
CA ASN A 48 -8.59 -9.69 2.30
C ASN A 48 -7.53 -8.89 3.07
N LEU A 49 -6.43 -9.54 3.46
CA LEU A 49 -5.28 -8.86 4.09
C LEU A 49 -4.60 -7.89 3.14
N VAL A 50 -4.37 -8.29 1.88
CA VAL A 50 -3.73 -7.44 0.85
C VAL A 50 -4.61 -6.23 0.51
N THR A 51 -5.89 -6.47 0.26
CA THR A 51 -6.81 -5.40 -0.19
C THR A 51 -7.32 -4.51 0.93
N ASN A 52 -6.97 -4.80 2.19
CA ASN A 52 -7.53 -4.13 3.38
C ASN A 52 -9.08 -4.14 3.41
N THR A 53 -9.68 -5.14 2.79
CA THR A 53 -11.12 -5.28 2.65
C THR A 53 -11.58 -6.53 3.37
N LEU A 54 -11.72 -6.44 4.68
CA LEU A 54 -12.32 -7.53 5.45
C LEU A 54 -13.77 -7.75 4.98
N ASN A 55 -14.16 -9.02 4.86
CA ASN A 55 -15.53 -9.44 4.57
C ASN A 55 -16.01 -9.14 3.13
N ARG A 56 -15.14 -9.23 2.13
CA ARG A 56 -15.53 -9.19 0.72
C ARG A 56 -15.43 -10.57 0.06
N PHE A 57 -16.25 -10.75 -0.96
CA PHE A 57 -16.13 -11.89 -1.84
C PHE A 57 -14.83 -11.83 -2.63
N VAL A 58 -14.09 -12.93 -2.62
CA VAL A 58 -12.83 -13.11 -3.31
C VAL A 58 -13.02 -13.98 -4.53
N ASN A 59 -12.70 -13.49 -5.70
CA ASN A 59 -12.71 -14.26 -6.93
C ASN A 59 -11.54 -15.24 -6.93
N ILE A 60 -11.84 -16.54 -6.97
CA ILE A 60 -10.81 -17.58 -7.06
C ILE A 60 -11.08 -18.41 -8.32
N SER A 61 -10.12 -18.41 -9.25
CA SER A 61 -10.28 -19.16 -10.49
C SER A 61 -10.32 -20.66 -10.22
N SER A 62 -11.19 -21.35 -10.95
CA SER A 62 -11.28 -22.82 -10.89
C SER A 62 -10.00 -23.51 -11.37
N GLU A 63 -9.28 -22.86 -12.27
CA GLU A 63 -7.98 -23.30 -12.80
C GLU A 63 -6.94 -23.36 -11.66
N ARG A 64 -6.78 -22.26 -10.93
CA ARG A 64 -5.89 -22.22 -9.75
C ARG A 64 -6.26 -23.27 -8.71
N LEU A 65 -7.55 -23.46 -8.43
CA LEU A 65 -7.99 -24.49 -7.50
C LEU A 65 -7.68 -25.90 -8.02
N LYS A 66 -7.84 -26.16 -9.31
CA LYS A 66 -7.47 -27.45 -9.94
C LYS A 66 -5.98 -27.72 -9.86
N ASP A 67 -5.15 -26.71 -10.10
CA ASP A 67 -3.69 -26.85 -10.12
C ASP A 67 -3.13 -27.24 -8.75
N VAL A 68 -3.61 -26.62 -7.68
CA VAL A 68 -3.12 -26.88 -6.33
C VAL A 68 -3.85 -28.04 -5.67
N LEU A 69 -5.19 -28.05 -5.73
CA LEU A 69 -6.03 -29.01 -5.00
C LEU A 69 -6.34 -30.27 -5.80
N GLY A 70 -6.18 -30.22 -7.12
CA GLY A 70 -6.55 -31.30 -8.05
C GLY A 70 -8.02 -31.25 -8.51
N ARG A 71 -8.40 -32.21 -9.36
CA ARG A 71 -9.73 -32.23 -10.01
C ARG A 71 -10.89 -32.27 -9.02
N ASN A 72 -10.68 -32.80 -7.81
CA ASN A 72 -11.73 -32.94 -6.78
C ASN A 72 -11.89 -31.68 -5.90
N TYR A 73 -11.36 -30.52 -6.29
CA TYR A 73 -11.49 -29.28 -5.51
C TYR A 73 -12.95 -28.91 -5.23
N SER A 74 -13.89 -29.29 -6.10
CA SER A 74 -15.33 -29.03 -5.92
C SER A 74 -15.92 -29.73 -4.69
N ALA A 75 -15.42 -30.91 -4.35
CA ALA A 75 -15.84 -31.63 -3.12
C ALA A 75 -15.34 -30.89 -1.87
N ILE A 76 -14.12 -30.33 -1.92
CA ILE A 76 -13.55 -29.53 -0.84
C ILE A 76 -14.39 -28.26 -0.63
N VAL A 77 -14.72 -27.54 -1.72
CA VAL A 77 -15.59 -26.36 -1.65
C VAL A 77 -16.96 -26.71 -1.08
N LYS A 78 -17.60 -27.78 -1.55
CA LYS A 78 -18.89 -28.24 -1.03
C LYS A 78 -18.83 -28.54 0.47
N ASN A 79 -17.76 -29.17 0.93
CA ASN A 79 -17.56 -29.43 2.35
C ASN A 79 -17.43 -28.15 3.17
N LEU A 80 -16.64 -27.18 2.70
CA LEU A 80 -16.48 -25.87 3.38
C LEU A 80 -17.80 -25.07 3.42
N LEU A 81 -18.67 -25.25 2.42
CA LEU A 81 -20.02 -24.67 2.41
C LEU A 81 -20.95 -25.38 3.40
N SER A 82 -20.97 -26.71 3.41
CA SER A 82 -21.84 -27.52 4.32
C SER A 82 -21.44 -27.30 5.78
N THR A 83 -20.17 -27.16 6.08
CA THR A 83 -19.65 -26.87 7.44
C THR A 83 -19.82 -25.41 7.84
N LYS A 84 -20.41 -24.56 6.98
CA LYS A 84 -20.65 -23.14 7.22
C LYS A 84 -19.34 -22.35 7.51
N LEU A 85 -18.26 -22.76 6.87
CA LEU A 85 -16.99 -22.02 6.88
C LEU A 85 -16.93 -21.02 5.75
N LEU A 86 -17.58 -21.28 4.62
CA LEU A 86 -17.64 -20.39 3.46
C LEU A 86 -19.06 -20.03 3.06
N VAL A 87 -19.15 -18.92 2.36
CA VAL A 87 -20.32 -18.50 1.55
C VAL A 87 -19.83 -18.31 0.12
N ILE A 88 -20.64 -18.70 -0.85
CA ILE A 88 -20.35 -18.59 -2.27
C ILE A 88 -21.29 -17.59 -2.95
N ASN A 89 -20.74 -16.81 -3.86
CA ASN A 89 -21.50 -16.12 -4.89
C ASN A 89 -21.31 -16.90 -6.19
N ASP A 90 -22.35 -17.61 -6.61
CA ASP A 90 -22.35 -18.48 -7.78
C ASP A 90 -22.40 -17.72 -9.12
N LYS A 91 -22.58 -16.40 -9.10
CA LYS A 91 -22.52 -15.61 -10.31
C LYS A 91 -21.11 -15.69 -10.90
N TYR A 92 -21.01 -16.09 -12.14
CA TYR A 92 -19.77 -16.11 -12.89
C TYR A 92 -20.05 -15.82 -14.36
N SER A 93 -19.04 -15.31 -15.08
CA SER A 93 -19.13 -15.10 -16.53
C SER A 93 -17.86 -15.68 -17.16
N PRO A 94 -17.99 -16.66 -18.07
CA PRO A 94 -16.83 -17.20 -18.75
C PRO A 94 -16.01 -16.11 -19.44
N GLY A 95 -14.70 -16.12 -19.19
CA GLY A 95 -13.79 -15.08 -19.74
C GLY A 95 -13.81 -13.72 -19.04
N SER A 96 -14.75 -13.47 -18.10
CA SER A 96 -14.87 -12.17 -17.41
C SER A 96 -14.59 -12.26 -15.91
N PHE A 97 -15.30 -13.13 -15.17
CA PHE A 97 -15.06 -13.30 -13.73
C PHE A 97 -15.38 -14.70 -13.24
N SER A 98 -14.62 -15.12 -12.23
CA SER A 98 -14.78 -16.43 -11.56
C SER A 98 -15.84 -16.37 -10.46
N LYS A 99 -16.30 -17.56 -10.00
CA LYS A 99 -17.05 -17.66 -8.73
C LYS A 99 -16.26 -17.01 -7.61
N SER A 100 -16.98 -16.37 -6.69
CA SER A 100 -16.35 -15.69 -5.56
C SER A 100 -16.78 -16.30 -4.23
N TYR A 101 -15.87 -16.28 -3.27
CA TYR A 101 -15.99 -16.92 -1.98
C TYR A 101 -15.70 -15.93 -0.87
N MET A 102 -16.36 -16.09 0.27
CA MET A 102 -16.18 -15.28 1.46
C MET A 102 -16.26 -16.16 2.69
N LEU A 103 -15.59 -15.80 3.76
CA LEU A 103 -15.78 -16.45 5.06
C LEU A 103 -17.22 -16.24 5.55
N ALA A 104 -17.83 -17.25 6.13
CA ALA A 104 -19.18 -17.15 6.65
C ALA A 104 -19.23 -16.16 7.82
N GLU A 105 -20.36 -15.46 7.99
CA GLU A 105 -20.51 -14.36 8.95
C GLU A 105 -20.11 -14.76 10.39
N LYS A 106 -20.52 -15.94 10.83
CA LYS A 106 -20.24 -16.44 12.19
C LYS A 106 -18.75 -16.70 12.50
N ILE A 107 -17.89 -16.67 11.48
CA ILE A 107 -16.45 -16.95 11.64
C ILE A 107 -15.57 -15.78 11.18
N ARG A 108 -16.15 -14.70 10.69
CA ARG A 108 -15.39 -13.52 10.21
C ARG A 108 -14.55 -12.87 11.29
N ASP A 109 -15.08 -12.90 12.51
CA ASP A 109 -14.42 -12.30 13.69
C ASP A 109 -13.62 -13.33 14.51
N THR A 110 -13.51 -14.57 13.99
CA THR A 110 -12.67 -15.59 14.62
C THR A 110 -11.21 -15.29 14.37
N LYS A 111 -10.37 -15.51 15.38
CA LYS A 111 -8.93 -15.28 15.32
C LYS A 111 -8.30 -16.01 14.14
N ILE A 112 -7.55 -15.26 13.31
CA ILE A 112 -6.71 -15.84 12.27
C ILE A 112 -5.44 -16.39 12.92
N ILE A 113 -5.06 -17.59 12.53
CA ILE A 113 -3.86 -18.28 13.01
C ILE A 113 -3.02 -18.77 11.83
N ARG A 114 -1.80 -19.15 12.09
CA ARG A 114 -0.92 -19.82 11.13
C ARG A 114 -0.98 -21.30 11.29
N LEU A 115 -0.96 -21.97 10.16
CA LEU A 115 -0.90 -23.43 10.06
C LEU A 115 0.37 -23.80 9.31
N THR A 116 1.27 -24.53 9.97
CA THR A 116 2.45 -25.12 9.33
C THR A 116 2.00 -26.35 8.53
N LEU A 117 2.31 -26.37 7.25
CA LEU A 117 2.01 -27.49 6.37
C LEU A 117 2.94 -28.67 6.65
N ARG A 118 2.37 -29.86 6.67
CA ARG A 118 3.08 -31.14 6.91
C ARG A 118 2.95 -32.13 5.75
N SER A 119 1.95 -31.97 4.90
CA SER A 119 1.73 -32.83 3.73
C SER A 119 2.78 -32.50 2.65
N SER A 120 3.59 -33.50 2.30
CA SER A 120 4.59 -33.37 1.24
C SER A 120 3.98 -32.92 -0.11
N HIS A 121 2.72 -33.34 -0.37
CA HIS A 121 2.00 -32.91 -1.58
C HIS A 121 1.73 -31.41 -1.60
N MET A 122 1.20 -30.83 -0.50
CA MET A 122 0.89 -29.39 -0.44
C MET A 122 2.17 -28.59 -0.43
N ILE A 123 3.18 -29.02 0.33
CA ILE A 123 4.50 -28.38 0.37
C ILE A 123 5.08 -28.31 -1.05
N LYS A 124 5.15 -29.44 -1.77
CA LYS A 124 5.68 -29.50 -3.13
C LYS A 124 4.93 -28.59 -4.10
N LYS A 125 3.58 -28.58 -4.03
CA LYS A 125 2.75 -27.75 -4.92
C LYS A 125 2.95 -26.25 -4.68
N LEU A 126 2.98 -25.85 -3.42
CA LEU A 126 3.10 -24.43 -3.07
C LEU A 126 4.54 -23.92 -3.24
N THR A 127 5.56 -24.77 -3.00
CA THR A 127 6.94 -24.43 -3.36
C THR A 127 7.07 -24.16 -4.85
N LYS A 128 6.50 -25.04 -5.69
CA LYS A 128 6.51 -24.83 -7.14
C LYS A 128 5.81 -23.53 -7.56
N GLU A 129 4.67 -23.19 -6.92
CA GLU A 129 3.99 -21.91 -7.16
C GLU A 129 4.89 -20.72 -6.82
N GLN A 130 5.64 -20.79 -5.72
CA GLN A 130 6.59 -19.74 -5.32
C GLN A 130 7.78 -19.62 -6.30
N GLU A 131 8.30 -20.75 -6.74
CA GLU A 131 9.38 -20.77 -7.73
C GLU A 131 8.94 -20.14 -9.06
N LEU A 132 7.71 -20.40 -9.51
CA LEU A 132 7.13 -19.77 -10.69
C LEU A 132 7.00 -18.26 -10.50
N ILE A 133 6.46 -17.80 -9.36
CA ILE A 133 6.35 -16.38 -9.05
C ILE A 133 7.73 -15.71 -9.04
N GLN A 134 8.73 -16.33 -8.41
CA GLN A 134 10.09 -15.79 -8.39
C GLN A 134 10.71 -15.76 -9.79
N SER A 135 10.44 -16.78 -10.62
CA SER A 135 10.86 -16.79 -12.02
C SER A 135 10.22 -15.65 -12.82
N GLU A 136 8.92 -15.38 -12.62
CA GLU A 136 8.24 -14.25 -13.27
C GLU A 136 8.86 -12.91 -12.86
N ILE A 137 9.18 -12.74 -11.57
CA ILE A 137 9.85 -11.53 -11.06
C ILE A 137 11.24 -11.40 -11.69
N ASN A 138 12.01 -12.48 -11.75
CA ASN A 138 13.37 -12.46 -12.30
C ASN A 138 13.40 -12.21 -13.81
N ASN A 139 12.36 -12.59 -14.53
CA ASN A 139 12.24 -12.39 -15.98
C ASN A 139 11.75 -10.97 -16.35
N ASP A 140 11.22 -10.20 -15.42
CA ASP A 140 10.86 -8.79 -15.61
C ASP A 140 11.94 -7.91 -14.98
N GLU A 141 12.61 -7.13 -15.82
CA GLU A 141 13.72 -6.26 -15.39
C GLU A 141 13.31 -5.28 -14.29
N LEU A 142 12.14 -4.64 -14.42
CA LEU A 142 11.61 -3.71 -13.44
C LEU A 142 11.32 -4.40 -12.11
N LEU A 143 10.59 -5.52 -12.14
CA LEU A 143 10.23 -6.27 -10.94
C LEU A 143 11.46 -6.86 -10.25
N SER A 144 12.43 -7.36 -11.02
CA SER A 144 13.71 -7.87 -10.51
C SER A 144 14.53 -6.77 -9.83
N LYS A 145 14.59 -5.57 -10.43
CA LYS A 145 15.28 -4.42 -9.83
C LYS A 145 14.60 -3.99 -8.52
N ILE A 146 13.26 -3.94 -8.48
CA ILE A 146 12.50 -3.62 -7.27
C ILE A 146 12.70 -4.68 -6.19
N ASP A 147 12.62 -5.95 -6.53
CA ASP A 147 12.83 -7.07 -5.60
C ASP A 147 14.23 -6.98 -4.95
N ARG A 148 15.27 -6.74 -5.77
CA ARG A 148 16.64 -6.55 -5.29
C ARG A 148 16.78 -5.37 -4.33
N HIS A 149 16.22 -4.21 -4.67
CA HIS A 149 16.28 -3.02 -3.82
C HIS A 149 15.44 -3.19 -2.55
N THR A 150 14.27 -3.84 -2.64
CA THR A 150 13.45 -4.17 -1.47
C THR A 150 14.20 -5.10 -0.51
N LYS A 151 14.91 -6.11 -1.04
CA LYS A 151 15.75 -7.01 -0.25
C LYS A 151 16.99 -6.34 0.37
N ASN A 152 17.37 -5.16 -0.12
CA ASN A 152 18.43 -4.34 0.47
C ASN A 152 17.95 -3.45 1.62
N LEU A 153 16.64 -3.37 1.86
CA LEU A 153 16.11 -2.65 3.01
C LEU A 153 16.33 -3.45 4.29
N PHE A 154 16.60 -2.71 5.34
CA PHE A 154 16.69 -3.19 6.70
C PHE A 154 15.78 -2.33 7.57
N LEU A 155 15.06 -2.97 8.48
CA LEU A 155 14.32 -2.25 9.52
C LEU A 155 15.15 -2.26 10.78
N PHE A 156 15.49 -1.09 11.26
CA PHE A 156 16.22 -0.93 12.50
C PHE A 156 15.39 -1.48 13.67
N ASP A 157 15.98 -2.30 14.56
CA ASP A 157 15.22 -3.01 15.61
C ASP A 157 14.48 -2.05 16.53
N GLU A 158 15.08 -0.90 16.86
CA GLU A 158 14.44 0.13 17.64
C GLU A 158 13.20 0.70 16.96
N ALA A 159 13.17 0.73 15.63
CA ALA A 159 11.96 1.16 14.91
C ALA A 159 10.77 0.20 15.09
N VAL A 160 11.02 -1.03 15.49
CA VAL A 160 9.95 -1.99 15.86
C VAL A 160 9.27 -1.58 17.15
N HIS A 161 10.00 -0.96 18.07
CA HIS A 161 9.46 -0.42 19.31
C HIS A 161 8.58 0.81 19.06
N PHE A 162 8.73 1.46 17.90
CA PHE A 162 7.90 2.59 17.45
C PHE A 162 6.64 2.17 16.71
N LEU A 163 6.50 0.88 16.46
CA LEU A 163 5.20 0.37 16.09
C LEU A 163 4.30 0.53 17.31
N PRO A 164 3.13 1.18 17.16
CA PRO A 164 2.21 1.32 18.27
C PRO A 164 2.02 -0.04 18.95
N PRO A 165 1.82 -0.09 20.27
CA PRO A 165 1.47 -1.31 20.95
C PRO A 165 0.33 -2.02 20.23
N ARG A 166 0.26 -3.34 20.37
CA ARG A 166 -0.70 -4.23 19.71
C ARG A 166 -2.11 -3.67 19.60
N ASP A 167 -2.53 -2.91 20.56
CA ASP A 167 -3.87 -2.38 20.70
C ASP A 167 -4.04 -1.00 20.06
N GLU A 168 -2.99 -0.23 19.85
CA GLU A 168 -3.02 1.13 19.28
C GLU A 168 -3.01 1.16 17.76
N VAL A 169 -2.63 0.09 17.11
CA VAL A 169 -2.54 0.03 15.65
C VAL A 169 -3.88 0.13 14.97
N PHE A 170 -4.92 -0.25 15.67
CA PHE A 170 -6.28 -0.16 15.19
C PHE A 170 -6.81 1.24 15.16
N HIS A 171 -6.14 2.11 15.84
CA HIS A 171 -6.52 3.48 16.02
C HIS A 171 -5.91 4.39 14.99
N SER A 172 -4.88 3.92 14.30
CA SER A 172 -4.26 4.65 13.21
C SER A 172 -5.01 4.55 11.86
N GLU A 173 -6.20 4.01 11.79
CA GLU A 173 -7.18 4.58 10.89
C GLU A 173 -7.50 5.96 11.46
N ILE A 174 -6.51 6.82 11.29
CA ILE A 174 -6.53 8.22 11.61
C ILE A 174 -7.86 8.72 11.12
N ASN A 175 -8.71 8.93 12.07
CA ASN A 175 -9.89 9.65 11.84
C ASN A 175 -9.43 11.00 11.35
N LYS A 176 -9.84 11.37 10.20
CA LYS A 176 -9.62 12.59 9.44
C LYS A 176 -9.83 13.88 10.24
N GLY A 177 -9.23 14.00 11.38
CA GLY A 177 -9.41 15.08 12.32
C GLY A 177 -8.64 14.86 13.61
N PHE A 178 -7.51 14.15 13.56
CA PHE A 178 -6.61 13.96 14.71
C PHE A 178 -7.26 13.34 15.97
N LYS A 179 -8.47 12.82 15.88
CA LYS A 179 -9.04 11.98 16.92
C LYS A 179 -8.74 10.53 16.57
N ILE A 180 -7.75 10.00 17.25
CA ILE A 180 -7.49 8.55 17.27
C ILE A 180 -8.76 7.92 17.84
N ARG A 181 -9.52 7.19 17.02
CA ARG A 181 -10.61 6.35 17.50
C ARG A 181 -10.02 5.00 17.83
N PHE A 182 -9.97 4.69 19.10
CA PHE A 182 -9.64 3.38 19.57
C PHE A 182 -10.79 2.43 19.26
N VAL A 183 -10.57 1.51 18.32
CA VAL A 183 -11.46 0.39 18.07
C VAL A 183 -10.83 -0.78 18.78
N SER A 184 -11.43 -1.24 19.87
CA SER A 184 -10.88 -2.34 20.63
C SER A 184 -10.66 -3.54 19.70
N HIS A 185 -9.58 -4.30 19.90
CA HIS A 185 -9.33 -5.50 19.10
C HIS A 185 -10.44 -6.56 19.25
N LYS A 186 -11.28 -6.45 20.27
CA LYS A 186 -12.52 -7.22 20.40
C LYS A 186 -13.46 -6.96 19.23
N ASP A 187 -13.41 -5.78 18.62
CA ASP A 187 -14.30 -5.41 17.54
C ASP A 187 -13.79 -5.86 16.16
N ASN A 188 -12.50 -6.15 16.01
CA ASN A 188 -11.97 -6.66 14.73
C ASN A 188 -10.63 -7.43 14.84
N PRO A 189 -10.67 -8.70 15.30
CA PRO A 189 -9.47 -9.52 15.47
C PRO A 189 -8.68 -9.74 14.17
N ASN A 190 -9.30 -9.59 13.01
CA ASN A 190 -8.63 -9.73 11.72
C ASN A 190 -7.74 -8.52 11.38
N LYS A 191 -8.10 -7.33 11.84
CA LYS A 191 -7.22 -6.15 11.71
C LYS A 191 -5.94 -6.35 12.53
N LEU A 192 -6.06 -6.81 13.77
CA LEU A 192 -4.92 -7.11 14.62
C LEU A 192 -3.96 -8.10 13.97
N PHE A 193 -4.51 -9.21 13.48
CA PHE A 193 -3.71 -10.22 12.79
C PHE A 193 -2.93 -9.65 11.61
N ARG A 194 -3.58 -8.83 10.77
CA ARG A 194 -2.94 -8.17 9.63
C ARG A 194 -1.72 -7.37 10.06
N TYR A 195 -1.86 -6.64 11.14
CA TYR A 195 -0.76 -5.84 11.66
C TYR A 195 0.39 -6.68 12.22
N GLU A 196 0.07 -7.71 12.99
CA GLU A 196 1.06 -8.65 13.49
C GLU A 196 1.82 -9.32 12.34
N GLU A 197 1.12 -9.67 11.25
CA GLU A 197 1.75 -10.20 10.05
C GLU A 197 2.67 -9.18 9.37
N PHE A 198 2.24 -7.93 9.31
CA PHE A 198 3.04 -6.85 8.77
C PHE A 198 4.31 -6.62 9.60
N ARG A 199 4.17 -6.50 10.92
CA ARG A 199 5.29 -6.38 11.87
C ARG A 199 6.25 -7.55 11.76
N ARG A 200 5.75 -8.76 11.78
CA ARG A 200 6.57 -9.97 11.62
C ARG A 200 7.26 -9.99 10.25
N GLY A 201 6.58 -9.59 9.20
CA GLY A 201 7.16 -9.47 7.87
C GLY A 201 8.37 -8.55 7.83
N LEU A 202 8.28 -7.40 8.48
CA LEU A 202 9.38 -6.46 8.58
C LEU A 202 10.56 -7.02 9.41
N LEU A 203 10.27 -7.73 10.52
CA LEU A 203 11.28 -8.41 11.32
C LEU A 203 11.96 -9.55 10.55
N ASP A 204 11.17 -10.33 9.82
CA ASP A 204 11.69 -11.45 9.03
C ASP A 204 12.54 -10.97 7.84
N LEU A 205 12.32 -9.74 7.31
CA LEU A 205 13.24 -9.14 6.34
C LEU A 205 14.67 -9.03 6.87
N ASN A 206 14.80 -8.66 8.14
CA ASN A 206 16.09 -8.51 8.80
C ASN A 206 16.77 -9.88 9.05
N ASN A 207 15.96 -10.93 9.24
CA ASN A 207 16.38 -12.25 9.72
C ASN A 207 16.16 -13.36 8.68
N LEU A 208 16.02 -13.05 7.40
CA LEU A 208 15.84 -14.08 6.36
C LEU A 208 17.02 -15.03 6.32
N SER A 209 16.86 -16.15 7.02
CA SER A 209 17.75 -17.29 6.85
C SER A 209 17.54 -17.90 5.45
N PRO A 210 18.61 -18.19 4.70
CA PRO A 210 18.48 -18.86 3.42
C PRO A 210 17.70 -20.16 3.59
N GLY A 211 16.66 -20.35 2.81
CA GLY A 211 15.86 -21.58 2.79
C GLY A 211 14.52 -21.54 3.53
N LYS A 212 14.13 -20.45 4.17
CA LYS A 212 12.76 -20.28 4.70
C LYS A 212 11.87 -19.56 3.69
N ILE A 213 10.88 -20.24 3.18
CA ILE A 213 9.79 -19.63 2.39
C ILE A 213 8.59 -19.49 3.31
N ASN A 214 8.27 -18.26 3.69
CA ASN A 214 7.05 -17.97 4.40
C ASN A 214 5.99 -17.49 3.39
N LEU A 215 5.02 -18.34 3.08
CA LEU A 215 3.94 -18.02 2.13
C LEU A 215 3.08 -16.86 2.59
N SER A 216 2.99 -16.64 3.89
CA SER A 216 2.27 -15.50 4.45
C SER A 216 2.98 -14.18 4.10
N LEU A 217 4.30 -14.19 4.10
CA LEU A 217 5.13 -13.03 3.77
C LEU A 217 5.13 -12.71 2.28
N SER A 218 5.08 -13.70 1.41
CA SER A 218 5.03 -13.49 -0.05
C SER A 218 3.86 -12.58 -0.48
N VAL A 219 2.83 -12.47 0.35
CA VAL A 219 1.70 -11.56 0.14
C VAL A 219 2.13 -10.09 0.09
N PHE A 220 3.05 -9.70 0.98
CA PHE A 220 3.49 -8.31 1.13
C PHE A 220 4.73 -7.99 0.30
N TYR A 221 5.46 -8.99 -0.17
CA TYR A 221 6.77 -8.83 -0.79
C TYR A 221 6.75 -8.86 -2.31
N ARG A 222 5.76 -9.51 -2.93
CA ARG A 222 5.71 -9.59 -4.38
C ARG A 222 5.44 -8.20 -4.97
N PRO A 223 6.38 -7.65 -5.75
CA PRO A 223 6.08 -6.45 -6.50
C PRO A 223 5.02 -6.74 -7.58
N VAL A 224 4.07 -5.82 -7.72
CA VAL A 224 2.95 -5.93 -8.68
C VAL A 224 2.80 -4.61 -9.42
N ILE A 225 2.63 -4.69 -10.73
CA ILE A 225 2.33 -3.52 -11.58
C ILE A 225 0.81 -3.43 -11.74
N SER A 226 0.24 -2.25 -11.48
CA SER A 226 -1.18 -1.97 -11.71
C SER A 226 -1.46 -1.61 -13.17
N ASP A 227 -2.74 -1.59 -13.55
CA ASP A 227 -3.18 -1.17 -14.89
C ASP A 227 -2.75 0.28 -15.23
N ALA A 228 -2.62 1.13 -14.23
CA ALA A 228 -2.10 2.49 -14.38
C ALA A 228 -0.57 2.58 -14.46
N GLY A 229 0.15 1.45 -14.37
CA GLY A 229 1.61 1.38 -14.40
C GLY A 229 2.31 1.65 -13.07
N ARG A 230 1.57 1.94 -12.00
CA ARG A 230 2.15 2.04 -10.64
C ARG A 230 2.65 0.69 -10.17
N VAL A 231 3.76 0.69 -9.46
CA VAL A 231 4.28 -0.51 -8.83
C VAL A 231 3.94 -0.51 -7.34
N TYR A 232 3.41 -1.64 -6.89
CA TYR A 232 3.15 -1.90 -5.48
C TYR A 232 4.13 -2.96 -5.00
N HIS A 233 4.81 -2.69 -3.91
CA HIS A 233 5.76 -3.59 -3.27
C HIS A 233 5.74 -3.34 -1.77
N MET A 234 6.57 -4.04 -1.01
CA MET A 234 6.53 -3.95 0.45
C MET A 234 6.64 -2.51 0.97
N ALA A 235 7.60 -1.73 0.49
CA ALA A 235 7.79 -0.37 0.97
C ALA A 235 6.60 0.56 0.69
N THR A 236 5.81 0.31 -0.37
CA THR A 236 4.56 1.06 -0.63
C THR A 236 3.48 0.75 0.41
N SER A 237 3.55 -0.41 1.06
CA SER A 237 2.59 -0.86 2.07
C SER A 237 3.00 -0.47 3.49
N ILE A 238 4.24 -0.01 3.68
CA ILE A 238 4.76 0.42 4.98
C ILE A 238 4.20 1.79 5.34
N PRO A 239 3.52 1.96 6.49
CA PRO A 239 3.10 3.27 6.98
C PRO A 239 4.27 4.26 7.09
N LYS A 240 4.03 5.55 6.83
CA LYS A 240 5.09 6.58 6.83
C LYS A 240 5.91 6.57 8.13
N ARG A 241 5.27 6.38 9.29
CA ARG A 241 5.95 6.27 10.60
C ARG A 241 6.99 5.15 10.64
N ILE A 242 6.65 3.97 10.12
CA ILE A 242 7.54 2.82 10.13
C ILE A 242 8.68 3.01 9.12
N ARG A 243 8.42 3.71 8.01
CA ARG A 243 9.47 4.04 7.04
C ARG A 243 10.62 4.83 7.68
N ALA A 244 10.36 5.59 8.73
CA ALA A 244 11.38 6.29 9.51
C ALA A 244 12.46 5.34 10.10
N GLY A 245 12.11 4.08 10.36
CA GLY A 245 13.05 3.04 10.80
C GLY A 245 13.76 2.30 9.69
N LEU A 246 13.49 2.58 8.43
CA LEU A 246 14.15 1.90 7.33
C LEU A 246 15.60 2.36 7.17
N ARG A 247 16.46 1.42 6.83
CA ARG A 247 17.87 1.61 6.45
C ARG A 247 18.17 0.71 5.24
N THR A 248 19.27 0.99 4.56
CA THR A 248 19.87 -0.04 3.71
C THR A 248 20.57 -1.10 4.58
N LYS A 249 20.92 -2.25 4.01
CA LYS A 249 21.77 -3.27 4.71
C LYS A 249 23.13 -2.73 5.14
N LYS A 250 23.60 -1.63 4.54
CA LYS A 250 24.80 -0.90 4.97
C LYS A 250 24.52 0.12 6.07
N MET A 251 23.32 0.12 6.64
CA MET A 251 22.86 1.06 7.67
C MET A 251 22.79 2.52 7.21
N GLU A 252 22.72 2.76 5.90
CA GLU A 252 22.55 4.10 5.35
C GLU A 252 21.14 4.63 5.59
N LEU A 253 21.04 5.92 5.88
CA LEU A 253 19.76 6.62 6.06
C LEU A 253 19.01 6.69 4.72
N ILE A 254 17.69 6.57 4.81
CA ILE A 254 16.79 6.67 3.67
C ILE A 254 16.25 8.09 3.57
N TYR A 255 16.33 8.62 2.39
CA TYR A 255 15.77 9.91 1.97
C TYR A 255 14.67 9.66 0.94
N GLU A 256 13.80 10.63 0.74
CA GLU A 256 12.85 10.62 -0.37
C GLU A 256 13.06 11.84 -1.27
N VAL A 257 12.87 11.63 -2.57
CA VAL A 257 12.69 12.69 -3.56
C VAL A 257 11.22 12.66 -3.96
N ASP A 258 10.46 13.63 -3.47
CA ASP A 258 9.00 13.71 -3.55
C ASP A 258 8.57 14.84 -4.49
N MET A 259 7.44 14.67 -5.19
CA MET A 259 6.85 15.72 -6.02
C MET A 259 5.94 16.63 -5.20
N ALA A 260 6.24 17.91 -5.19
CA ALA A 260 5.40 18.90 -4.53
C ALA A 260 3.99 18.93 -5.13
N SER A 261 2.96 18.81 -4.28
CA SER A 261 1.55 18.80 -4.71
C SER A 261 1.29 17.82 -5.88
N ALA A 262 1.83 16.60 -5.80
CA ALA A 262 1.99 15.68 -6.92
C ALA A 262 0.77 15.56 -7.83
N GLN A 263 -0.41 15.23 -7.28
CA GLN A 263 -1.58 15.01 -8.13
C GLN A 263 -2.08 16.27 -8.86
N PRO A 264 -2.25 17.45 -8.22
CA PRO A 264 -2.54 18.69 -8.93
C PRO A 264 -1.45 19.05 -9.94
N SER A 265 -0.17 18.90 -9.58
CA SER A 265 0.96 19.20 -10.46
C SER A 265 0.94 18.35 -11.73
N ILE A 266 0.75 17.05 -11.59
CA ILE A 266 0.66 16.12 -12.71
C ILE A 266 -0.55 16.42 -13.61
N LEU A 267 -1.71 16.71 -13.02
CA LEU A 267 -2.89 17.05 -13.81
C LEU A 267 -2.75 18.37 -14.55
N ILE A 268 -2.06 19.36 -13.97
CA ILE A 268 -1.69 20.60 -14.66
C ILE A 268 -0.75 20.30 -15.82
N LEU A 269 0.28 19.48 -15.63
CA LEU A 269 1.19 19.06 -16.71
C LEU A 269 0.41 18.38 -17.87
N GLU A 270 -0.53 17.49 -17.56
CA GLU A 270 -1.37 16.85 -18.56
C GLU A 270 -2.29 17.84 -19.29
N TRP A 271 -2.84 18.84 -18.57
CA TRP A 271 -3.60 19.92 -19.17
C TRP A 271 -2.73 20.80 -20.08
N LEU A 272 -1.53 21.20 -19.66
CA LEU A 272 -0.60 21.96 -20.48
C LEU A 272 -0.21 21.20 -21.76
N LYS A 273 0.00 19.90 -21.66
CA LYS A 273 0.22 19.03 -22.82
C LYS A 273 -0.99 19.04 -23.77
N HIS A 274 -2.20 18.93 -23.24
CA HIS A 274 -3.44 19.02 -24.01
C HIS A 274 -3.60 20.38 -24.72
N LEU A 275 -3.27 21.49 -24.07
CA LEU A 275 -3.27 22.82 -24.70
C LEU A 275 -2.27 22.91 -25.85
N LYS A 276 -1.08 22.33 -25.66
CA LYS A 276 -0.05 22.28 -26.74
C LYS A 276 -0.54 21.49 -27.94
N GLU A 277 -1.10 20.30 -27.74
CA GLU A 277 -1.65 19.46 -28.81
C GLU A 277 -2.73 20.18 -29.62
N LYS A 278 -3.38 21.18 -29.02
CA LYS A 278 -4.39 22.04 -29.66
C LYS A 278 -3.84 23.39 -30.16
N ASN A 279 -2.56 23.66 -30.04
CA ASN A 279 -1.93 24.94 -30.33
C ASN A 279 -2.53 26.14 -29.56
N LEU A 280 -2.98 25.91 -28.33
CA LEU A 280 -3.64 26.93 -27.46
C LEU A 280 -2.78 27.40 -26.30
N ILE A 281 -1.53 26.92 -26.21
CA ILE A 281 -0.68 27.16 -25.03
C ILE A 281 -0.07 28.55 -24.99
N ASN A 282 0.34 29.10 -26.15
CA ASN A 282 1.17 30.32 -26.22
C ASN A 282 0.44 31.62 -25.87
N GLU A 283 -0.90 31.62 -25.94
CA GLU A 283 -1.73 32.79 -25.63
C GLU A 283 -2.53 32.61 -24.33
N ASN A 284 -2.29 31.53 -23.59
CA ASN A 284 -3.08 31.15 -22.44
C ASN A 284 -2.43 31.64 -21.13
N LYS A 285 -2.88 32.81 -20.64
CA LYS A 285 -2.40 33.40 -19.38
C LYS A 285 -2.56 32.49 -18.15
N GLU A 286 -3.57 31.63 -18.15
CA GLU A 286 -3.76 30.66 -17.08
C GLU A 286 -2.70 29.54 -17.15
N ALA A 287 -2.32 29.11 -18.36
CA ALA A 287 -1.23 28.17 -18.54
C ALA A 287 0.10 28.71 -18.01
N GLU A 288 0.43 29.98 -18.28
CA GLU A 288 1.60 30.66 -17.74
C GLU A 288 1.57 30.71 -16.20
N LYS A 289 0.41 31.08 -15.64
CA LYS A 289 0.22 31.08 -14.19
C LYS A 289 0.41 29.68 -13.59
N CYS A 290 -0.23 28.67 -14.15
CA CYS A 290 -0.10 27.29 -13.68
C CYS A 290 1.36 26.79 -13.77
N LEU A 291 2.08 27.11 -14.84
CA LEU A 291 3.49 26.78 -14.98
C LEU A 291 4.36 27.46 -13.90
N LYS A 292 4.09 28.73 -13.60
CA LYS A 292 4.77 29.45 -12.51
C LYS A 292 4.53 28.75 -11.17
N LEU A 293 3.28 28.37 -10.86
CA LEU A 293 2.94 27.65 -9.63
C LEU A 293 3.60 26.28 -9.53
N LEU A 294 3.79 25.59 -10.66
CA LEU A 294 4.55 24.34 -10.71
C LEU A 294 6.03 24.57 -10.37
N ILE A 295 6.65 25.57 -10.97
CA ILE A 295 8.05 25.95 -10.72
C ILE A 295 8.29 26.29 -9.24
N GLU A 296 7.36 27.01 -8.65
CA GLU A 296 7.43 27.45 -7.25
C GLU A 296 7.03 26.31 -6.27
N GLY A 297 6.44 25.21 -6.75
CA GLY A 297 5.88 24.13 -5.91
C GLY A 297 4.73 24.59 -5.01
N GLY A 298 4.06 25.69 -5.39
CA GLY A 298 3.19 26.47 -4.52
C GLY A 298 1.68 26.36 -4.79
N ILE A 299 1.19 25.32 -5.49
CA ILE A 299 -0.22 25.20 -5.89
C ILE A 299 -1.18 25.30 -4.70
N TYR A 300 -0.94 24.55 -3.63
CA TYR A 300 -1.81 24.58 -2.44
C TYR A 300 -1.75 25.94 -1.72
N ASN A 301 -0.57 26.54 -1.61
CA ASN A 301 -0.40 27.87 -1.00
C ASN A 301 -1.17 28.92 -1.81
N TYR A 302 -1.02 28.89 -3.16
CA TYR A 302 -1.76 29.80 -4.02
C TYR A 302 -3.28 29.69 -3.84
N VAL A 303 -3.82 28.47 -3.75
CA VAL A 303 -5.26 28.26 -3.52
C VAL A 303 -5.66 28.81 -2.15
N LYS A 304 -4.87 28.56 -1.11
CA LYS A 304 -5.11 29.07 0.24
C LYS A 304 -5.12 30.59 0.30
N ASP A 305 -4.16 31.23 -0.35
CA ASP A 305 -3.95 32.68 -0.29
C ASP A 305 -4.95 33.47 -1.16
N ASN A 306 -5.55 32.83 -2.16
CA ASN A 306 -6.44 33.49 -3.14
C ASN A 306 -7.93 33.09 -3.05
N SER A 307 -8.31 32.36 -2.00
CA SER A 307 -9.72 32.00 -1.75
C SER A 307 -10.03 32.14 -0.26
N ALA A 308 -11.02 32.95 0.08
CA ALA A 308 -11.47 33.08 1.46
C ALA A 308 -11.93 31.74 2.04
N HIS A 309 -12.62 30.91 1.25
CA HIS A 309 -13.09 29.60 1.70
C HIS A 309 -11.94 28.65 2.04
N PHE A 310 -10.89 28.61 1.21
CA PHE A 310 -9.75 27.75 1.44
C PHE A 310 -8.73 28.35 2.44
N GLY A 311 -8.75 29.67 2.62
CA GLY A 311 -7.84 30.38 3.54
C GLY A 311 -8.00 29.94 4.98
N ASP A 312 -9.22 29.64 5.40
CA ASP A 312 -9.55 29.23 6.77
C ASP A 312 -9.27 27.74 7.04
N LEU A 313 -8.93 26.95 6.00
CA LEU A 313 -8.72 25.52 6.16
C LEU A 313 -7.29 25.21 6.65
N GLU A 314 -7.20 24.23 7.53
CA GLU A 314 -5.92 23.58 7.82
C GLU A 314 -5.36 22.91 6.55
N TYR A 315 -4.04 22.84 6.44
CA TYR A 315 -3.37 22.37 5.21
C TYR A 315 -3.81 20.95 4.78
N SER A 316 -4.05 20.06 5.75
CA SER A 316 -4.54 18.71 5.51
C SER A 316 -5.95 18.69 4.91
N ASP A 317 -6.84 19.58 5.38
CA ASP A 317 -8.21 19.68 4.92
C ASP A 317 -8.28 20.37 3.55
N LEU A 318 -7.48 21.40 3.34
CA LEU A 318 -7.27 22.02 2.03
C LEU A 318 -6.87 21.00 0.97
N LYS A 319 -5.82 20.23 1.25
CA LYS A 319 -5.35 19.15 0.36
C LYS A 319 -6.47 18.16 0.04
N LYS A 320 -7.18 17.71 1.06
CA LYS A 320 -8.29 16.78 0.92
C LYS A 320 -9.45 17.36 0.11
N ALA A 321 -9.83 18.61 0.35
CA ALA A 321 -10.89 19.28 -0.39
C ALA A 321 -10.56 19.37 -1.89
N ILE A 322 -9.37 19.86 -2.24
CA ILE A 322 -8.89 19.94 -3.62
C ILE A 322 -8.90 18.56 -4.29
N LEU A 323 -8.31 17.55 -3.63
CA LEU A 323 -8.25 16.18 -4.18
C LEU A 323 -9.65 15.56 -4.35
N THR A 324 -10.58 15.89 -3.45
CA THR A 324 -11.97 15.45 -3.57
C THR A 324 -12.64 16.06 -4.80
N VAL A 325 -12.49 17.36 -5.03
CA VAL A 325 -13.01 18.02 -6.23
C VAL A 325 -12.42 17.43 -7.51
N LEU A 326 -11.11 17.19 -7.53
CA LEU A 326 -10.45 16.62 -8.71
C LEU A 326 -10.91 15.19 -9.03
N ASN A 327 -11.09 14.33 -8.02
CA ASN A 327 -11.30 12.89 -8.22
C ASN A 327 -12.76 12.41 -8.08
N SER A 328 -13.64 13.16 -7.46
CA SER A 328 -15.05 12.76 -7.31
C SER A 328 -15.86 13.07 -8.59
N LYS A 329 -17.12 12.62 -8.60
CA LYS A 329 -18.08 13.07 -9.59
C LYS A 329 -18.23 14.60 -9.53
N ASP A 330 -18.60 15.22 -10.66
CA ASP A 330 -18.77 16.68 -10.74
C ASP A 330 -20.06 17.13 -10.04
N TYR A 331 -20.04 17.13 -8.71
CA TYR A 331 -21.14 17.68 -7.92
C TYR A 331 -20.92 19.17 -7.64
N PRO A 332 -21.99 19.99 -7.60
CA PRO A 332 -21.92 21.37 -7.10
C PRO A 332 -21.38 21.40 -5.67
N SER A 333 -20.37 22.21 -5.43
CA SER A 333 -19.84 22.49 -4.08
C SER A 333 -19.09 23.82 -4.09
N ILE A 334 -18.94 24.43 -2.91
CA ILE A 334 -18.20 25.68 -2.75
C ILE A 334 -16.76 25.50 -3.20
N GLU A 335 -16.13 24.39 -2.81
CA GLU A 335 -14.75 24.07 -3.17
C GLU A 335 -14.54 23.99 -4.68
N ARG A 336 -15.49 23.36 -5.39
CA ARG A 336 -15.45 23.30 -6.86
C ARG A 336 -15.57 24.68 -7.49
N ASP A 337 -16.51 25.48 -7.02
CA ASP A 337 -16.79 26.81 -7.59
C ASP A 337 -15.61 27.77 -7.33
N GLU A 338 -14.96 27.68 -6.16
CA GLU A 338 -13.72 28.41 -5.87
C GLU A 338 -12.56 27.95 -6.80
N LEU A 339 -12.38 26.65 -7.01
CA LEU A 339 -11.36 26.18 -7.95
C LEU A 339 -11.63 26.60 -9.39
N ILE A 340 -12.90 26.68 -9.82
CA ILE A 340 -13.28 27.21 -11.14
C ILE A 340 -12.93 28.70 -11.26
N LYS A 341 -13.11 29.51 -10.22
CA LYS A 341 -12.69 30.92 -10.22
C LYS A 341 -11.18 31.06 -10.33
N LEU A 342 -10.43 30.23 -9.60
CA LEU A 342 -8.97 30.29 -9.59
C LEU A 342 -8.34 29.73 -10.87
N PHE A 343 -8.93 28.65 -11.43
CA PHE A 343 -8.39 27.89 -12.56
C PHE A 343 -9.48 27.55 -13.58
N PRO A 344 -10.11 28.52 -14.25
CA PRO A 344 -11.27 28.30 -15.09
C PRO A 344 -11.00 27.35 -16.27
N GLY A 345 -9.90 27.49 -16.98
CA GLY A 345 -9.52 26.65 -18.11
C GLY A 345 -9.13 25.23 -17.71
N PHE A 346 -8.31 25.09 -16.67
CA PHE A 346 -7.94 23.80 -16.11
C PHE A 346 -9.17 23.03 -15.60
N MET A 347 -10.03 23.66 -14.81
CA MET A 347 -11.25 23.06 -14.29
C MET A 347 -12.26 22.75 -15.40
N SER A 348 -12.32 23.55 -16.46
CA SER A 348 -13.13 23.24 -17.65
C SER A 348 -12.65 21.95 -18.32
N TRP A 349 -11.32 21.75 -18.45
CA TRP A 349 -10.75 20.52 -18.98
C TRP A 349 -11.04 19.31 -18.07
N ILE A 350 -10.89 19.45 -16.75
CA ILE A 350 -11.25 18.41 -15.76
C ILE A 350 -12.72 17.99 -15.93
N ARG A 351 -13.64 18.97 -15.95
CA ARG A 351 -15.08 18.72 -16.05
C ARG A 351 -15.45 18.06 -17.38
N LYS A 352 -14.91 18.56 -18.48
CA LYS A 352 -15.12 17.96 -19.78
C LYS A 352 -14.65 16.50 -19.83
N THR A 353 -13.50 16.21 -19.25
CA THR A 353 -12.99 14.85 -19.17
C THR A 353 -13.89 13.94 -18.34
N LYS A 354 -14.38 14.42 -17.18
CA LYS A 354 -15.33 13.68 -16.34
C LYS A 354 -16.65 13.36 -17.07
N VAL A 355 -17.17 14.31 -17.82
CA VAL A 355 -18.42 14.14 -18.59
C VAL A 355 -18.23 13.17 -19.74
N THR A 356 -17.15 13.27 -20.49
CA THR A 356 -16.94 12.47 -21.72
C THR A 356 -16.41 11.06 -21.46
N LYS A 357 -15.58 10.86 -20.42
CA LYS A 357 -14.89 9.59 -20.16
C LYS A 357 -15.22 8.98 -18.78
N GLY A 358 -15.98 9.71 -17.96
CA GLY A 358 -16.30 9.32 -16.59
C GLY A 358 -15.33 9.92 -15.56
N TYR A 359 -15.82 10.07 -14.32
CA TYR A 359 -15.05 10.77 -13.28
C TYR A 359 -13.76 10.06 -12.85
N LYS A 360 -13.71 8.73 -12.95
CA LYS A 360 -12.52 7.92 -12.60
C LYS A 360 -11.35 8.16 -13.54
N GLU A 361 -11.62 8.68 -14.75
CA GLU A 361 -10.60 8.93 -15.75
C GLU A 361 -9.56 9.95 -15.27
N ILE A 362 -9.96 10.96 -14.51
CA ILE A 362 -9.03 11.95 -13.95
C ILE A 362 -7.99 11.27 -13.02
N SER A 363 -8.46 10.40 -12.14
CA SER A 363 -7.55 9.62 -11.29
C SER A 363 -6.64 8.69 -12.11
N HIS A 364 -7.18 8.08 -13.16
CA HIS A 364 -6.41 7.19 -14.04
C HIS A 364 -5.34 7.95 -14.83
N ILE A 365 -5.69 9.12 -15.40
CA ILE A 365 -4.73 10.03 -16.06
C ILE A 365 -3.62 10.41 -15.10
N GLY A 366 -3.96 10.89 -13.88
CA GLY A 366 -2.99 11.28 -12.87
C GLY A 366 -2.05 10.12 -12.48
N GLN A 367 -2.61 8.94 -12.20
CA GLN A 367 -1.81 7.77 -11.81
C GLN A 367 -0.92 7.25 -12.94
N SER A 368 -1.43 7.24 -14.18
CA SER A 368 -0.64 6.80 -15.34
C SER A 368 0.50 7.78 -15.66
N ALA A 369 0.25 9.08 -15.54
CA ALA A 369 1.27 10.10 -15.73
C ALA A 369 2.33 10.06 -14.62
N GLU A 370 1.92 9.90 -13.36
CA GLU A 370 2.81 9.68 -12.22
C GLU A 370 3.71 8.45 -12.46
N ALA A 371 3.12 7.33 -12.86
CA ALA A 371 3.90 6.13 -13.16
C ALA A 371 4.91 6.36 -14.30
N LYS A 372 4.55 7.09 -15.34
CA LYS A 372 5.49 7.42 -16.42
C LYS A 372 6.68 8.24 -15.92
N ILE A 373 6.47 9.18 -15.01
CA ILE A 373 7.54 9.97 -14.40
C ILE A 373 8.39 9.07 -13.49
N PHE A 374 7.79 8.53 -12.43
CA PHE A 374 8.54 7.88 -11.35
C PHE A 374 9.06 6.49 -11.73
N ILE A 375 8.26 5.66 -12.35
CA ILE A 375 8.69 4.32 -12.80
C ILE A 375 9.58 4.45 -14.05
N GLY A 376 9.29 5.40 -14.94
CA GLY A 376 10.16 5.72 -16.07
C GLY A 376 11.56 6.13 -15.60
N THR A 377 11.65 7.06 -14.66
CA THR A 377 12.91 7.45 -13.99
C THR A 377 13.61 6.25 -13.38
N TYR A 378 12.88 5.45 -12.59
CA TYR A 378 13.46 4.30 -11.91
C TYR A 378 14.04 3.26 -12.87
N ARG A 379 13.43 3.04 -14.04
CA ARG A 379 13.96 2.14 -15.08
C ARG A 379 15.30 2.62 -15.64
N GLU A 380 15.44 3.92 -15.84
CA GLU A 380 16.61 4.54 -16.46
C GLU A 380 17.76 4.80 -15.48
N LEU A 381 17.50 4.83 -14.18
CA LEU A 381 18.55 4.95 -13.15
C LEU A 381 19.54 3.77 -13.23
N ASP A 382 20.84 4.09 -13.06
CA ASP A 382 21.90 3.07 -12.95
C ASP A 382 21.50 1.99 -11.92
N PRO A 383 21.63 0.71 -12.25
CA PRO A 383 21.30 -0.39 -11.33
C PRO A 383 22.03 -0.37 -9.99
N ASN A 384 23.16 0.32 -9.88
CA ASN A 384 23.91 0.46 -8.64
C ASN A 384 23.38 1.57 -7.73
N ILE A 385 22.58 2.48 -8.24
CA ILE A 385 21.90 3.51 -7.45
C ILE A 385 20.78 2.83 -6.64
N PHE A 386 20.89 2.84 -5.32
CA PHE A 386 19.76 2.45 -4.50
C PHE A 386 18.61 3.42 -4.70
N ALA A 387 17.52 2.91 -5.22
CA ALA A 387 16.28 3.66 -5.42
C ALA A 387 15.08 2.73 -5.26
N LEU A 388 13.97 3.23 -4.73
CA LEU A 388 12.74 2.46 -4.60
C LEU A 388 11.52 3.37 -4.78
N PRO A 389 10.75 3.22 -5.87
CA PRO A 389 9.62 4.11 -6.16
C PRO A 389 8.45 3.83 -5.22
N ILE A 390 7.89 4.87 -4.62
CA ILE A 390 6.68 4.82 -3.80
C ILE A 390 5.72 5.90 -4.29
N HIS A 391 4.82 5.55 -5.18
CA HIS A 391 3.85 6.47 -5.77
C HIS A 391 4.54 7.72 -6.34
N ASP A 392 4.32 8.87 -5.72
CA ASP A 392 4.80 10.20 -6.09
C ASP A 392 6.19 10.55 -5.51
N CYS A 393 6.92 9.56 -4.98
CA CYS A 393 8.30 9.73 -4.52
C CYS A 393 9.22 8.56 -4.87
N ILE A 394 10.52 8.78 -4.78
CA ILE A 394 11.55 7.72 -4.83
C ILE A 394 12.34 7.77 -3.53
N LEU A 395 12.37 6.64 -2.81
CA LEU A 395 13.29 6.44 -1.70
C LEU A 395 14.69 6.20 -2.22
N THR A 396 15.68 6.82 -1.60
CA THR A 396 17.09 6.68 -1.98
C THR A 396 18.00 6.95 -0.78
N THR A 397 19.33 6.88 -0.97
CA THR A 397 20.33 7.28 0.03
C THR A 397 20.80 8.70 -0.21
N LYS A 398 21.49 9.31 0.77
CA LYS A 398 22.01 10.68 0.67
C LYS A 398 22.90 10.89 -0.56
N GLU A 399 23.76 9.93 -0.84
CA GLU A 399 24.71 9.95 -1.97
C GLU A 399 23.98 10.02 -3.32
N HIS A 400 22.80 9.42 -3.41
CA HIS A 400 22.06 9.29 -4.65
C HIS A 400 20.92 10.32 -4.83
N LEU A 401 20.75 11.27 -3.89
CA LEU A 401 19.68 12.28 -3.95
C LEU A 401 19.71 13.09 -5.23
N GLU A 402 20.86 13.70 -5.54
CA GLU A 402 20.99 14.57 -6.72
C GLU A 402 20.88 13.80 -8.05
N PRO A 403 21.50 12.61 -8.22
CA PRO A 403 21.25 11.76 -9.40
C PRO A 403 19.76 11.42 -9.60
N VAL A 404 19.06 11.03 -8.55
CA VAL A 404 17.63 10.70 -8.62
C VAL A 404 16.78 11.93 -8.96
N LYS A 405 17.02 13.07 -8.28
CA LYS A 405 16.31 14.32 -8.54
C LYS A 405 16.52 14.82 -9.95
N SER A 406 17.76 14.85 -10.41
CA SER A 406 18.11 15.28 -11.77
C SER A 406 17.44 14.41 -12.84
N MET A 407 17.38 13.09 -12.62
CA MET A 407 16.71 12.17 -13.52
C MET A 407 15.18 12.38 -13.53
N LEU A 408 14.54 12.62 -12.36
CA LEU A 408 13.12 12.98 -12.28
C LEU A 408 12.79 14.26 -13.06
N ILE A 409 13.61 15.29 -12.91
CA ILE A 409 13.48 16.55 -13.66
C ILE A 409 13.63 16.30 -15.16
N SER A 410 14.67 15.55 -15.57
CA SER A 410 14.92 15.22 -16.96
C SER A 410 13.74 14.44 -17.57
N LYS A 411 13.26 13.41 -16.88
CA LYS A 411 12.12 12.59 -17.32
C LYS A 411 10.83 13.39 -17.44
N THR A 412 10.58 14.30 -16.50
CA THR A 412 9.43 15.20 -16.56
C THR A 412 9.52 16.13 -17.77
N LYS A 413 10.69 16.71 -18.03
CA LYS A 413 10.92 17.56 -19.21
C LYS A 413 10.79 16.79 -20.53
N GLU A 414 11.21 15.53 -20.56
CA GLU A 414 11.04 14.64 -21.74
C GLU A 414 9.56 14.38 -22.03
N LEU A 415 8.80 13.96 -21.00
CA LEU A 415 7.38 13.58 -21.15
C LEU A 415 6.49 14.78 -21.52
N TYR A 416 6.84 15.96 -21.04
CA TYR A 416 6.08 17.19 -21.24
C TYR A 416 6.84 18.20 -22.08
N SER A 417 7.62 17.72 -23.05
CA SER A 417 8.49 18.52 -23.91
C SER A 417 7.71 19.57 -24.72
N ASN A 418 7.32 20.66 -24.09
CA ASN A 418 6.94 21.91 -24.73
C ASN A 418 8.06 22.95 -24.51
N ASP A 419 8.12 23.94 -25.36
CA ASP A 419 9.20 24.95 -25.29
C ASP A 419 9.18 25.72 -23.97
N LEU A 420 8.00 25.84 -23.33
CA LEU A 420 7.84 26.46 -22.01
C LEU A 420 8.47 25.60 -20.91
N ILE A 421 8.19 24.29 -20.86
CA ILE A 421 8.68 23.39 -19.80
C ILE A 421 10.17 23.08 -19.97
N ARG A 422 10.68 23.01 -21.22
CA ARG A 422 12.10 22.74 -21.47
C ARG A 422 13.02 23.79 -20.88
N GLN A 423 12.59 25.06 -20.91
CA GLN A 423 13.41 26.23 -20.51
C GLN A 423 13.31 26.54 -19.02
N VAL A 424 12.34 25.97 -18.29
CA VAL A 424 12.14 26.30 -16.87
C VAL A 424 12.92 25.37 -15.95
N ASP A 425 13.27 25.90 -14.79
CA ASP A 425 13.83 25.12 -13.70
C ASP A 425 12.69 24.44 -12.90
N LEU A 426 12.69 23.11 -12.90
CA LEU A 426 11.73 22.29 -12.14
C LEU A 426 12.32 21.78 -10.81
N SER A 427 13.43 22.34 -10.35
CA SER A 427 14.11 21.87 -9.13
C SER A 427 13.23 21.94 -7.88
N ASN A 428 12.36 22.95 -7.78
CA ASN A 428 11.44 23.12 -6.65
C ASN A 428 10.18 22.23 -6.75
N LEU A 429 9.90 21.66 -7.92
CA LEU A 429 8.85 20.68 -8.09
C LEU A 429 9.20 19.37 -7.37
N PHE A 430 10.50 19.08 -7.22
CA PHE A 430 10.97 17.88 -6.53
C PHE A 430 11.70 18.26 -5.25
N ARG A 431 11.11 17.87 -4.11
CA ARG A 431 11.66 18.12 -2.77
C ARG A 431 12.44 16.91 -2.30
N THR A 432 13.45 17.15 -1.48
CA THR A 432 14.25 16.11 -0.84
C THR A 432 14.01 16.17 0.66
N GLU A 433 13.60 15.06 1.26
CA GLU A 433 13.37 14.95 2.70
C GLU A 433 14.09 13.73 3.27
N LEU A 434 14.53 13.82 4.52
CA LEU A 434 15.02 12.69 5.28
C LEU A 434 13.81 11.87 5.78
N VAL A 435 13.73 10.62 5.38
CA VAL A 435 12.67 9.68 5.81
C VAL A 435 13.08 8.96 7.09
N SER A 436 14.35 8.53 7.14
CA SER A 436 14.89 7.81 8.27
C SER A 436 15.17 8.77 9.43
N LEU A 437 14.82 8.35 10.64
CA LEU A 437 15.29 9.03 11.84
C LEU A 437 16.81 8.89 11.97
N ASP A 438 17.52 9.96 12.26
CA ASP A 438 18.94 9.90 12.58
C ASP A 438 19.14 9.15 13.90
N ASN A 439 20.21 8.34 14.00
CA ASN A 439 20.57 7.62 15.22
C ASN A 439 20.77 8.57 16.42
N ASN A 440 21.17 9.82 16.16
CA ASN A 440 21.28 10.87 17.17
C ASN A 440 19.92 11.43 17.60
N GLU A 441 18.89 11.36 16.76
CA GLU A 441 17.52 11.76 17.10
C GLU A 441 16.78 10.67 17.86
N ILE A 442 17.13 9.40 17.63
CA ILE A 442 16.63 8.26 18.42
C ILE A 442 17.10 8.38 19.87
N SER A 443 18.30 8.92 20.11
CA SER A 443 18.85 9.19 21.44
C SER A 443 18.42 10.52 22.04
N ASN A 444 17.77 11.42 21.30
CA ASN A 444 17.44 12.77 21.72
C ASN A 444 15.98 12.94 22.17
N LYS A 445 15.79 13.83 23.15
CA LYS A 445 14.54 14.22 23.83
C LYS A 445 13.30 14.43 22.93
N ASN A 446 13.46 14.70 21.63
CA ASN A 446 12.34 14.90 20.71
C ASN A 446 11.55 13.60 20.42
N TRP A 447 12.20 12.46 20.48
CA TRP A 447 11.57 11.16 20.36
C TRP A 447 10.77 10.78 21.60
N VAL A 448 11.40 10.99 22.75
CA VAL A 448 10.75 10.84 24.06
C VAL A 448 9.56 11.80 24.16
N LYS A 449 9.69 13.02 23.63
CA LYS A 449 8.59 14.00 23.55
C LYS A 449 7.45 13.54 22.64
N TYR A 450 7.75 13.00 21.45
CA TYR A 450 6.74 12.48 20.55
C TYR A 450 5.99 11.27 21.13
N ILE A 451 6.71 10.37 21.81
CA ILE A 451 6.10 9.23 22.53
C ILE A 451 5.35 9.71 23.78
N MET A 452 5.83 10.76 24.46
CA MET A 452 5.17 11.30 25.65
C MET A 452 3.96 12.18 25.31
N GLU A 453 3.97 12.90 24.20
CA GLU A 453 2.79 13.62 23.70
C GLU A 453 1.69 12.65 23.28
N GLU A 454 2.05 11.49 22.67
CA GLU A 454 1.11 10.37 22.53
C GLU A 454 0.81 9.67 23.88
N GLY A 455 1.68 9.77 24.87
CA GLY A 455 1.54 9.21 26.21
C GLY A 455 0.60 9.98 27.14
N GLU A 456 0.42 11.29 26.94
CA GLU A 456 -0.62 12.08 27.66
C GLU A 456 -2.01 11.68 27.16
N ASP A 457 -2.20 11.50 25.87
CA ASP A 457 -3.42 10.92 25.32
C ASP A 457 -3.67 9.50 25.82
N ARG A 458 -2.60 8.74 26.10
CA ARG A 458 -2.66 7.40 26.69
C ARG A 458 -3.12 7.39 28.14
N ASN A 459 -2.63 8.30 28.96
CA ASN A 459 -3.06 8.42 30.37
C ASN A 459 -4.54 8.79 30.44
N ASN A 460 -4.99 9.70 29.59
CA ASN A 460 -6.40 10.04 29.47
C ASN A 460 -7.24 8.84 29.01
N TYR A 461 -6.67 7.97 28.16
CA TYR A 461 -7.33 6.75 27.71
C TYR A 461 -7.43 5.68 28.80
N ILE A 462 -6.37 5.48 29.60
CA ILE A 462 -6.38 4.53 30.74
C ILE A 462 -7.42 4.98 31.77
N GLU A 463 -7.53 6.29 32.05
CA GLU A 463 -8.54 6.84 32.93
C GLU A 463 -9.97 6.66 32.37
N GLU A 464 -10.16 6.80 31.06
CA GLU A 464 -11.47 6.71 30.42
C GLU A 464 -11.96 5.26 30.23
N TYR A 465 -11.05 4.31 29.93
CA TYR A 465 -11.40 2.94 29.54
C TYR A 465 -10.90 1.84 30.50
N GLY A 466 -10.13 2.19 31.52
CA GLY A 466 -9.72 1.27 32.59
C GLY A 466 -8.83 0.11 32.17
N ILE A 467 -8.07 0.25 31.08
CA ILE A 467 -7.18 -0.79 30.55
C ILE A 467 -5.74 -0.48 30.96
N ASP A 468 -5.21 -1.28 31.87
CA ASP A 468 -3.80 -1.22 32.28
C ASP A 468 -2.97 -2.09 31.31
N TYR A 469 -1.94 -1.48 30.70
CA TYR A 469 -1.06 -2.18 29.78
C TYR A 469 0.19 -2.67 30.50
N PRO A 470 0.58 -3.94 30.33
CA PRO A 470 1.90 -4.39 30.77
C PRO A 470 2.97 -3.84 29.83
N TYR A 471 3.46 -2.66 30.11
CA TYR A 471 4.58 -2.02 29.43
C TYR A 471 5.77 -1.98 30.36
N GLU A 472 6.87 -2.61 29.96
CA GLU A 472 8.15 -2.37 30.62
C GLU A 472 8.55 -0.92 30.39
N PRO A 473 8.87 -0.16 31.44
CA PRO A 473 9.14 1.27 31.30
C PRO A 473 10.35 1.49 30.38
N LEU A 474 10.22 2.43 29.46
CA LEU A 474 11.31 2.91 28.57
C LEU A 474 12.62 3.26 29.30
N GLN A 475 12.59 3.42 30.63
CA GLN A 475 13.77 3.65 31.47
C GLN A 475 14.78 2.51 31.45
N ASP A 476 14.36 1.28 31.13
CA ASP A 476 15.26 0.12 31.04
C ASP A 476 15.85 -0.06 29.64
N ILE A 477 15.31 0.61 28.63
CA ILE A 477 15.82 0.61 27.27
C ILE A 477 16.87 1.72 27.05
N LEU A 478 16.88 2.74 27.92
CA LEU A 478 17.80 3.88 27.86
C LEU A 478 19.02 3.75 28.78
N LYS A 479 19.19 2.60 29.45
CA LYS A 479 20.39 2.21 30.18
C LYS A 479 21.27 1.28 29.33
#